data_f0c8f824f93da9b0cbc510ab0206910e
#
_entry.id   f0c8f824f93da9b0cbc510ab0206910e
#
_cell.length_a   1.000
_cell.length_b   1.000
_cell.length_c   1.000
_cell.angle_alpha   90.00
_cell.angle_beta   90.00
_cell.angle_gamma   90.00
#
_symmetry.space_group_name_H-M   'P 1'
#
loop_
_entity.id
_entity.type
_entity.pdbx_description
1 polymer ?
#
loop_
_entity_poly.entity_id
_entity_poly.type
_entity_poly.pdbx_seq_one_letter_code
_entity_poly.pdbx_strand_id
1 'polypeptide(L)'
;MAVDFKTFIELAPTVSEARFPVLMRGRHGIGKSQVVYQIAEAVKLPVVERRASQMTEGDLVGLPVIKGNTTGWNPPDWFKFACDNPCVLFFDEVDRATTEVRQGLFELTDSRKLNGWKLHKDTLIYAAINGGEHGSNYQVSDMDPAELDRYSCWDLEPTVEDWLTWAKDRVNSVIWDFINQNPKHLEHNSDAE
;
A
#
# COMPACT_ATOMS: atom_id res chain seq x y z
N MET A 1 8.05 15.46 3.98
CA MET A 1 8.80 15.23 5.24
C MET A 1 8.78 13.73 5.45
N ALA A 2 9.95 13.12 5.57
CA ALA A 2 10.04 11.70 5.85
C ALA A 2 9.64 11.41 7.30
N VAL A 3 8.98 10.28 7.52
CA VAL A 3 8.54 9.78 8.82
C VAL A 3 9.06 8.37 9.06
N ASP A 4 9.36 8.05 10.31
CA ASP A 4 9.71 6.69 10.73
C ASP A 4 8.46 5.79 10.79
N PHE A 5 8.67 4.49 10.91
CA PHE A 5 7.57 3.52 10.96
C PHE A 5 6.72 3.65 12.21
N LYS A 6 7.34 3.98 13.34
CA LYS A 6 6.60 4.18 14.59
C LYS A 6 5.58 5.30 14.45
N THR A 7 6.02 6.48 13.99
CA THR A 7 5.15 7.63 13.74
C THR A 7 4.07 7.31 12.71
N PHE A 8 4.44 6.60 11.64
CA PHE A 8 3.48 6.22 10.62
C PHE A 8 2.39 5.26 11.16
N ILE A 9 2.77 4.22 11.91
CA ILE A 9 1.82 3.27 12.50
C ILE A 9 0.87 3.96 13.48
N GLU A 10 1.33 4.96 14.20
CA GLU A 10 0.51 5.72 15.15
C GLU A 10 -0.51 6.64 14.45
N LEU A 11 -0.11 7.30 13.36
CA LEU A 11 -0.91 8.36 12.73
C LEU A 11 -1.75 7.90 11.54
N ALA A 12 -1.23 6.98 10.71
CA ALA A 12 -1.90 6.56 9.48
C ALA A 12 -3.30 5.95 9.69
N PRO A 13 -3.60 5.20 10.76
CA PRO A 13 -4.95 4.74 11.04
C PRO A 13 -5.97 5.87 11.18
N THR A 14 -5.62 6.95 11.87
CA THR A 14 -6.51 8.13 12.06
C THR A 14 -6.85 8.78 10.71
N VAL A 15 -5.87 8.91 9.81
CA VAL A 15 -6.08 9.44 8.45
C VAL A 15 -7.01 8.52 7.66
N SER A 16 -6.78 7.21 7.74
CA SER A 16 -7.59 6.21 7.04
C SER A 16 -9.02 6.14 7.58
N GLU A 17 -9.24 6.30 8.89
CA GLU A 17 -10.57 6.38 9.51
C GLU A 17 -11.34 7.62 9.02
N ALA A 18 -10.65 8.72 8.74
CA ALA A 18 -11.23 9.89 8.06
C ALA A 18 -11.52 9.64 6.57
N ARG A 19 -11.32 8.40 6.08
CA ARG A 19 -11.56 7.92 4.72
C ARG A 19 -10.62 8.49 3.64
N PHE A 20 -9.49 9.05 4.04
CA PHE A 20 -8.44 9.40 3.12
C PHE A 20 -7.59 8.15 2.81
N PRO A 21 -7.41 7.80 1.53
CA PRO A 21 -6.47 6.75 1.15
C PRO A 21 -5.04 7.20 1.48
N VAL A 22 -4.24 6.27 1.97
CA VAL A 22 -2.85 6.51 2.39
C VAL A 22 -1.90 5.96 1.34
N LEU A 23 -0.97 6.79 0.86
CA LEU A 23 0.10 6.39 -0.05
C LEU A 23 1.45 6.42 0.66
N MET A 24 2.09 5.26 0.73
CA MET A 24 3.44 5.10 1.26
C MET A 24 4.47 5.19 0.13
N ARG A 25 5.42 6.10 0.26
CA ARG A 25 6.57 6.22 -0.63
C ARG A 25 7.83 5.85 0.13
N GLY A 26 8.72 5.10 -0.49
CA GLY A 26 10.00 4.74 0.13
C GLY A 26 10.73 3.65 -0.63
N ARG A 27 12.00 3.44 -0.30
CA ARG A 27 12.86 2.46 -0.98
C ARG A 27 12.22 1.08 -1.02
N HIS A 28 12.58 0.30 -2.03
CA HIS A 28 12.27 -1.11 -2.08
C HIS A 28 12.90 -1.86 -0.88
N GLY A 29 12.16 -2.82 -0.34
CA GLY A 29 12.66 -3.71 0.72
C GLY A 29 12.67 -3.14 2.14
N ILE A 30 12.24 -1.88 2.37
CA ILE A 30 12.21 -1.28 3.71
C ILE A 30 11.13 -1.84 4.64
N GLY A 31 10.17 -2.63 4.14
CA GLY A 31 9.11 -3.22 4.97
C GLY A 31 7.74 -2.53 4.84
N LYS A 32 7.46 -1.78 3.77
CA LYS A 32 6.16 -1.10 3.56
C LYS A 32 4.96 -2.02 3.74
N SER A 33 4.97 -3.18 3.09
CA SER A 33 3.87 -4.17 3.21
C SER A 33 3.75 -4.69 4.65
N GLN A 34 4.88 -4.92 5.34
CA GLN A 34 4.87 -5.38 6.73
C GLN A 34 4.21 -4.38 7.68
N VAL A 35 4.39 -3.09 7.44
CA VAL A 35 3.75 -2.02 8.22
C VAL A 35 2.23 -2.02 8.03
N VAL A 36 1.74 -2.26 6.82
CA VAL A 36 0.29 -2.39 6.56
C VAL A 36 -0.31 -3.57 7.33
N TYR A 37 0.39 -4.70 7.38
CA TYR A 37 -0.06 -5.86 8.17
C TYR A 37 -0.10 -5.55 9.68
N GLN A 38 0.88 -4.81 10.22
CA GLN A 38 0.87 -4.38 11.63
C GLN A 38 -0.32 -3.45 11.93
N ILE A 39 -0.61 -2.50 11.03
CA ILE A 39 -1.78 -1.62 11.16
C ILE A 39 -3.07 -2.45 11.12
N ALA A 40 -3.20 -3.37 10.17
CA ALA A 40 -4.38 -4.22 10.04
C ALA A 40 -4.63 -5.09 11.27
N GLU A 41 -3.57 -5.63 11.87
CA GLU A 41 -3.64 -6.36 13.13
C GLU A 41 -4.12 -5.46 14.29
N ALA A 42 -3.59 -4.24 14.39
CA ALA A 42 -3.96 -3.28 15.42
C ALA A 42 -5.44 -2.86 15.30
N VAL A 43 -5.94 -2.63 14.10
CA VAL A 43 -7.35 -2.28 13.85
C VAL A 43 -8.27 -3.51 13.73
N LYS A 44 -7.71 -4.72 13.81
CA LYS A 44 -8.42 -6.01 13.73
C LYS A 44 -9.24 -6.20 12.45
N LEU A 45 -8.68 -5.78 11.33
CA LEU A 45 -9.28 -5.96 10.01
C LEU A 45 -8.44 -6.92 9.15
N PRO A 46 -9.08 -7.76 8.32
CA PRO A 46 -8.36 -8.59 7.36
C PRO A 46 -7.69 -7.72 6.29
N VAL A 47 -6.53 -8.16 5.79
CA VAL A 47 -5.84 -7.52 4.66
C VAL A 47 -6.27 -8.16 3.36
N VAL A 48 -6.63 -7.34 2.39
CA VAL A 48 -6.82 -7.70 0.98
C VAL A 48 -5.71 -7.03 0.18
N GLU A 49 -4.61 -7.74 -0.04
CA GLU A 49 -3.46 -7.24 -0.78
C GLU A 49 -3.58 -7.54 -2.27
N ARG A 50 -3.19 -6.55 -3.09
CA ARG A 50 -3.04 -6.68 -4.54
C ARG A 50 -1.77 -5.98 -5.00
N ARG A 51 -0.97 -6.68 -5.82
CA ARG A 51 0.17 -6.06 -6.49
C ARG A 51 -0.31 -5.45 -7.79
N ALA A 52 -0.39 -4.12 -7.82
CA ALA A 52 -0.90 -3.39 -8.97
C ALA A 52 -0.07 -3.62 -10.24
N SER A 53 1.24 -3.83 -10.09
CA SER A 53 2.16 -4.18 -11.20
C SER A 53 1.83 -5.51 -11.90
N GLN A 54 1.09 -6.41 -11.24
CA GLN A 54 0.71 -7.72 -11.76
C GLN A 54 -0.76 -7.78 -12.18
N MET A 55 -1.51 -6.70 -12.00
CA MET A 55 -2.93 -6.66 -12.36
C MET A 55 -3.12 -6.28 -13.83
N THR A 56 -4.14 -6.89 -14.42
CA THR A 56 -4.76 -6.43 -15.67
C THR A 56 -6.00 -5.59 -15.37
N GLU A 57 -6.53 -4.89 -16.37
CA GLU A 57 -7.80 -4.17 -16.25
C GLU A 57 -8.93 -5.12 -15.78
N GLY A 58 -9.01 -6.34 -16.33
CA GLY A 58 -10.00 -7.34 -15.91
C GLY A 58 -9.88 -7.78 -14.46
N ASP A 59 -8.66 -7.82 -13.90
CA ASP A 59 -8.43 -8.13 -12.49
C ASP A 59 -8.91 -7.02 -11.56
N LEU A 60 -9.03 -5.80 -12.07
CA LEU A 60 -9.52 -4.65 -11.32
C LEU A 60 -11.03 -4.45 -11.51
N VAL A 61 -11.48 -4.28 -12.76
CA VAL A 61 -12.88 -3.91 -13.06
C VAL A 61 -13.83 -5.10 -13.11
N GLY A 62 -13.30 -6.30 -13.25
CA GLY A 62 -14.07 -7.53 -13.41
C GLY A 62 -14.48 -7.80 -14.85
N LEU A 63 -15.48 -8.65 -15.02
CA LEU A 63 -15.94 -9.09 -16.33
C LEU A 63 -17.35 -8.55 -16.65
N PRO A 64 -17.58 -8.11 -17.91
CA PRO A 64 -18.91 -7.70 -18.32
C PRO A 64 -19.88 -8.90 -18.36
N VAL A 65 -21.10 -8.66 -17.94
CA VAL A 65 -22.20 -9.65 -17.99
C VAL A 65 -23.45 -9.04 -18.57
N ILE A 66 -24.19 -9.83 -19.34
CA ILE A 66 -25.47 -9.39 -19.92
C ILE A 66 -26.55 -9.45 -18.83
N LYS A 67 -27.22 -8.32 -18.60
CA LYS A 67 -28.37 -8.19 -17.69
C LYS A 67 -29.58 -7.67 -18.48
N GLY A 68 -30.38 -8.58 -19.03
CA GLY A 68 -31.48 -8.23 -19.91
C GLY A 68 -30.95 -7.51 -21.17
N ASN A 69 -31.33 -6.25 -21.37
CA ASN A 69 -30.92 -5.41 -22.51
C ASN A 69 -29.73 -4.50 -22.17
N THR A 70 -29.06 -4.70 -21.04
CA THR A 70 -27.94 -3.88 -20.60
C THR A 70 -26.71 -4.73 -20.28
N THR A 71 -25.55 -4.11 -20.25
CA THR A 71 -24.33 -4.74 -19.74
C THR A 71 -24.11 -4.33 -18.29
N GLY A 72 -23.96 -5.32 -17.42
CA GLY A 72 -23.48 -5.12 -16.05
C GLY A 72 -22.05 -5.60 -15.90
N TRP A 73 -21.50 -5.52 -14.69
CA TRP A 73 -20.17 -5.97 -14.35
C TRP A 73 -20.22 -6.93 -13.17
N ASN A 74 -19.50 -8.04 -13.25
CA ASN A 74 -19.21 -8.89 -12.11
C ASN A 74 -17.84 -8.50 -11.57
N PRO A 75 -17.74 -8.04 -10.32
CA PRO A 75 -16.47 -7.68 -9.71
C PRO A 75 -15.62 -8.93 -9.48
N PRO A 76 -14.28 -8.80 -9.42
CA PRO A 76 -13.42 -9.85 -8.93
C PRO A 76 -13.74 -10.19 -7.46
N ASP A 77 -13.45 -11.41 -7.03
CA ASP A 77 -13.77 -11.89 -5.67
C ASP A 77 -13.19 -10.99 -4.57
N TRP A 78 -11.95 -10.53 -4.75
CA TRP A 78 -11.30 -9.65 -3.80
C TRP A 78 -12.04 -8.31 -3.62
N PHE A 79 -12.54 -7.74 -4.73
CA PHE A 79 -13.28 -6.48 -4.69
C PHE A 79 -14.68 -6.69 -4.14
N LYS A 80 -15.35 -7.78 -4.54
CA LYS A 80 -16.64 -8.16 -3.95
C LYS A 80 -16.52 -8.33 -2.43
N PHE A 81 -15.46 -9.00 -1.96
CA PHE A 81 -15.17 -9.14 -0.53
C PHE A 81 -15.05 -7.77 0.16
N ALA A 82 -14.27 -6.85 -0.43
CA ALA A 82 -14.07 -5.49 0.12
C ALA A 82 -15.32 -4.60 0.04
N CYS A 83 -16.29 -4.93 -0.81
CA CYS A 83 -17.61 -4.29 -0.82
C CYS A 83 -18.52 -4.80 0.30
N ASP A 84 -18.45 -6.09 0.58
CA ASP A 84 -19.34 -6.74 1.56
C ASP A 84 -18.82 -6.67 2.99
N ASN A 85 -17.49 -6.59 3.17
CA ASN A 85 -16.83 -6.68 4.46
C ASN A 85 -15.83 -5.54 4.67
N PRO A 86 -15.69 -5.05 5.92
CA PRO A 86 -14.60 -4.13 6.25
C PRO A 86 -13.25 -4.85 6.14
N CYS A 87 -12.28 -4.20 5.52
CA CYS A 87 -10.93 -4.73 5.36
C CYS A 87 -9.91 -3.59 5.21
N VAL A 88 -8.64 -3.95 5.32
CA VAL A 88 -7.53 -3.11 4.84
C VAL A 88 -7.25 -3.52 3.41
N LEU A 89 -7.63 -2.69 2.47
CA LEU A 89 -7.36 -2.87 1.03
C LEU A 89 -6.00 -2.27 0.73
N PHE A 90 -5.05 -3.11 0.33
CA PHE A 90 -3.67 -2.70 0.10
C PHE A 90 -3.23 -2.93 -1.34
N PHE A 91 -2.83 -1.86 -2.01
CA PHE A 91 -2.27 -1.89 -3.36
C PHE A 91 -0.77 -1.64 -3.33
N ASP A 92 0.02 -2.66 -3.62
CA ASP A 92 1.47 -2.54 -3.69
C ASP A 92 1.94 -2.29 -5.14
N GLU A 93 3.09 -1.63 -5.29
CA GLU A 93 3.74 -1.33 -6.58
C GLU A 93 2.83 -0.57 -7.57
N VAL A 94 2.04 0.40 -7.08
CA VAL A 94 1.11 1.18 -7.93
C VAL A 94 1.84 1.93 -9.04
N ASP A 95 3.03 2.42 -8.79
CA ASP A 95 3.91 3.10 -9.73
C ASP A 95 4.36 2.24 -10.92
N ARG A 96 4.24 0.91 -10.81
CA ARG A 96 4.58 -0.06 -11.86
C ARG A 96 3.37 -0.64 -12.58
N ALA A 97 2.18 -0.24 -12.19
CA ALA A 97 0.95 -0.68 -12.84
C ALA A 97 0.79 -0.04 -14.23
N THR A 98 0.04 -0.70 -15.10
CA THR A 98 -0.34 -0.11 -16.39
C THR A 98 -1.21 1.13 -16.18
N THR A 99 -1.28 2.00 -17.16
CA THR A 99 -2.07 3.24 -17.08
C THR A 99 -3.53 2.95 -16.81
N GLU A 100 -4.09 1.91 -17.44
CA GLU A 100 -5.50 1.50 -17.28
C GLU A 100 -5.78 1.06 -15.83
N VAL A 101 -4.88 0.26 -15.25
CA VAL A 101 -5.01 -0.18 -13.85
C VAL A 101 -4.89 1.02 -12.91
N ARG A 102 -3.92 1.92 -13.14
CA ARG A 102 -3.78 3.13 -12.33
C ARG A 102 -5.03 4.03 -12.36
N GLN A 103 -5.62 4.22 -13.55
CA GLN A 103 -6.85 5.00 -13.70
C GLN A 103 -8.02 4.38 -12.92
N GLY A 104 -8.18 3.07 -12.97
CA GLY A 104 -9.22 2.38 -12.20
C GLY A 104 -8.96 2.44 -10.68
N LEU A 105 -7.70 2.32 -10.25
CA LEU A 105 -7.32 2.52 -8.83
C LEU A 105 -7.60 3.96 -8.39
N PHE A 106 -7.34 4.93 -9.24
CA PHE A 106 -7.64 6.33 -9.01
C PHE A 106 -9.15 6.56 -8.78
N GLU A 107 -10.01 6.01 -9.64
CA GLU A 107 -11.47 6.08 -9.43
C GLU A 107 -11.87 5.44 -8.10
N LEU A 108 -11.29 4.27 -7.78
CA LEU A 108 -11.59 3.56 -6.55
C LEU A 108 -11.17 4.32 -5.30
N THR A 109 -10.02 4.98 -5.32
CA THR A 109 -9.51 5.74 -4.18
C THR A 109 -10.27 7.05 -3.96
N ASP A 110 -10.67 7.72 -5.02
CA ASP A 110 -11.41 8.98 -4.97
C ASP A 110 -12.88 8.75 -4.58
N SER A 111 -13.58 7.91 -5.33
CA SER A 111 -15.04 7.71 -5.18
C SER A 111 -15.43 6.58 -4.22
N ARG A 112 -14.48 5.70 -3.86
CA ARG A 112 -14.72 4.43 -3.16
C ARG A 112 -15.69 3.51 -3.89
N LYS A 113 -15.74 3.65 -5.22
CA LYS A 113 -16.62 2.89 -6.12
C LYS A 113 -15.86 2.51 -7.37
N LEU A 114 -16.28 1.42 -8.00
CA LEU A 114 -15.83 1.03 -9.32
C LEU A 114 -16.95 0.26 -10.01
N ASN A 115 -17.31 0.65 -11.23
CA ASN A 115 -18.36 -0.01 -12.04
C ASN A 115 -19.69 -0.24 -11.30
N GLY A 116 -20.10 0.72 -10.46
CA GLY A 116 -21.34 0.65 -9.68
C GLY A 116 -21.26 -0.12 -8.37
N TRP A 117 -20.13 -0.80 -8.10
CA TRP A 117 -19.85 -1.47 -6.82
C TRP A 117 -19.19 -0.48 -5.87
N LYS A 118 -19.58 -0.50 -4.61
CA LYS A 118 -19.09 0.43 -3.58
C LYS A 118 -18.39 -0.33 -2.47
N LEU A 119 -17.20 0.11 -2.08
CA LEU A 119 -16.48 -0.42 -0.93
C LEU A 119 -17.30 -0.31 0.36
N HIS A 120 -17.13 -1.27 1.25
CA HIS A 120 -17.65 -1.17 2.60
C HIS A 120 -17.20 0.14 3.25
N LYS A 121 -18.08 0.78 4.00
CA LYS A 121 -17.82 2.12 4.58
C LYS A 121 -16.58 2.17 5.47
N ASP A 122 -16.29 1.08 6.17
CA ASP A 122 -15.18 0.95 7.12
C ASP A 122 -13.94 0.27 6.50
N THR A 123 -13.89 0.08 5.18
CA THR A 123 -12.69 -0.37 4.48
C THR A 123 -11.66 0.75 4.46
N LEU A 124 -10.43 0.47 4.88
CA LEU A 124 -9.29 1.37 4.83
C LEU A 124 -8.49 1.11 3.55
N ILE A 125 -8.00 2.16 2.89
CA ILE A 125 -7.22 2.03 1.64
C ILE A 125 -5.79 2.48 1.88
N TYR A 126 -4.85 1.57 1.60
CA TYR A 126 -3.42 1.82 1.61
C TYR A 126 -2.83 1.51 0.23
N ALA A 127 -1.88 2.29 -0.19
CA ALA A 127 -1.12 2.08 -1.42
C ALA A 127 0.37 2.24 -1.15
N ALA A 128 1.22 1.57 -1.93
CA ALA A 128 2.66 1.72 -1.84
C ALA A 128 3.30 1.91 -3.21
N ILE A 129 4.31 2.76 -3.24
CA ILE A 129 5.17 3.00 -4.39
C ILE A 129 6.64 3.02 -3.96
N ASN A 130 7.54 2.78 -4.91
CA ASN A 130 8.98 2.81 -4.69
C ASN A 130 9.62 4.16 -5.03
N GLY A 131 8.77 5.18 -5.27
CA GLY A 131 9.19 6.55 -5.58
C GLY A 131 9.70 7.32 -4.36
N GLY A 132 10.16 8.53 -4.60
CA GLY A 132 10.76 9.45 -3.64
C GLY A 132 12.09 9.95 -4.18
N GLU A 133 12.88 10.66 -3.38
CA GLU A 133 14.20 11.18 -3.76
C GLU A 133 15.18 10.09 -4.20
N HIS A 134 14.87 8.83 -3.91
CA HIS A 134 15.65 7.63 -4.26
C HIS A 134 15.13 6.89 -5.51
N GLY A 135 14.08 7.38 -6.16
CA GLY A 135 13.44 6.72 -7.33
C GLY A 135 14.20 6.82 -8.65
N SER A 136 15.30 7.60 -8.71
CA SER A 136 16.06 7.87 -9.94
C SER A 136 16.69 6.63 -10.60
N ASN A 137 16.80 5.52 -9.88
CA ASN A 137 17.42 4.27 -10.38
C ASN A 137 16.40 3.22 -10.85
N TYR A 138 15.09 3.49 -10.79
CA TYR A 138 14.06 2.56 -11.19
C TYR A 138 13.29 3.10 -12.41
N GLN A 139 12.96 2.23 -13.36
CA GLN A 139 11.98 2.52 -14.41
C GLN A 139 10.59 2.60 -13.79
N VAL A 140 10.30 3.72 -13.16
CA VAL A 140 9.02 3.99 -12.52
C VAL A 140 8.37 5.12 -13.30
N SER A 141 7.12 4.95 -13.67
CA SER A 141 6.34 6.07 -14.20
C SER A 141 6.02 7.02 -13.05
N ASP A 142 6.46 8.27 -13.16
CA ASP A 142 6.05 9.29 -12.20
C ASP A 142 4.52 9.33 -12.15
N MET A 143 3.99 9.33 -10.94
CA MET A 143 2.56 9.53 -10.74
C MET A 143 2.21 10.99 -11.05
N ASP A 144 1.12 11.19 -11.77
CA ASP A 144 0.59 12.53 -12.03
C ASP A 144 0.30 13.24 -10.69
N PRO A 145 0.63 14.54 -10.55
CA PRO A 145 0.23 15.32 -9.39
C PRO A 145 -1.26 15.18 -9.02
N ALA A 146 -2.13 15.08 -10.02
CA ALA A 146 -3.57 14.85 -9.78
C ALA A 146 -3.87 13.47 -9.16
N GLU A 147 -3.07 12.44 -9.45
CA GLU A 147 -3.18 11.13 -8.79
C GLU A 147 -2.73 11.23 -7.33
N LEU A 148 -1.63 11.96 -7.07
CA LEU A 148 -1.07 12.13 -5.72
C LEU A 148 -2.01 12.93 -4.80
N ASP A 149 -2.72 13.91 -5.32
CA ASP A 149 -3.66 14.76 -4.56
C ASP A 149 -4.83 13.99 -3.94
N ARG A 150 -5.10 12.74 -4.40
CA ARG A 150 -6.14 11.87 -3.82
C ARG A 150 -5.66 11.09 -2.61
N TYR A 151 -4.36 11.09 -2.35
CA TYR A 151 -3.78 10.34 -1.24
C TYR A 151 -3.23 11.26 -0.16
N SER A 152 -3.28 10.81 1.06
CA SER A 152 -2.38 11.27 2.10
C SER A 152 -1.02 10.62 1.86
N CYS A 153 -0.06 11.39 1.33
CA CYS A 153 1.26 10.90 0.92
C CYS A 153 2.26 10.94 2.08
N TRP A 154 2.93 9.83 2.31
CA TRP A 154 3.91 9.65 3.39
C TRP A 154 5.24 9.13 2.84
N ASP A 155 6.30 9.89 3.05
CA ASP A 155 7.66 9.43 2.75
C ASP A 155 8.18 8.64 3.95
N LEU A 156 8.43 7.33 3.74
CA LEU A 156 8.84 6.43 4.81
C LEU A 156 10.35 6.23 4.81
N GLU A 157 10.98 6.58 5.92
CA GLU A 157 12.39 6.33 6.20
C GLU A 157 12.50 5.59 7.53
N PRO A 158 12.50 4.24 7.51
CA PRO A 158 12.60 3.47 8.74
C PRO A 158 13.94 3.68 9.42
N THR A 159 13.92 3.73 10.74
CA THR A 159 15.11 3.82 11.58
C THR A 159 15.60 2.43 11.97
N VAL A 160 16.86 2.36 12.43
CA VAL A 160 17.38 1.12 13.05
C VAL A 160 16.57 0.71 14.27
N GLU A 161 16.05 1.68 15.03
CA GLU A 161 15.22 1.45 16.21
C GLU A 161 13.87 0.81 15.84
N ASP A 162 13.24 1.25 14.72
CA ASP A 162 12.04 0.61 14.17
C ASP A 162 12.30 -0.88 13.88
N TRP A 163 13.43 -1.17 13.22
CA TRP A 163 13.80 -2.54 12.91
C TRP A 163 14.07 -3.37 14.18
N LEU A 164 14.85 -2.85 15.12
CA LEU A 164 15.15 -3.54 16.39
C LEU A 164 13.87 -3.83 17.18
N THR A 165 12.92 -2.89 17.19
CA THR A 165 11.63 -3.07 17.86
C THR A 165 10.82 -4.18 17.20
N TRP A 166 10.70 -4.14 15.87
CA TRP A 166 9.98 -5.16 15.11
C TRP A 166 10.63 -6.54 15.19
N ALA A 167 11.96 -6.60 15.10
CA ALA A 167 12.76 -7.82 15.01
C ALA A 167 12.87 -8.60 16.34
N LYS A 168 12.66 -7.93 17.47
CA LYS A 168 12.95 -8.47 18.82
C LYS A 168 12.38 -9.87 19.04
N ASP A 169 11.14 -10.11 18.61
CA ASP A 169 10.45 -11.38 18.80
C ASP A 169 10.25 -12.18 17.50
N ARG A 170 10.86 -11.73 16.39
CA ARG A 170 10.63 -12.28 15.03
C ARG A 170 11.87 -12.84 14.36
N VAL A 171 13.05 -12.42 14.80
CA VAL A 171 14.32 -12.91 14.25
C VAL A 171 15.12 -13.66 15.30
N ASN A 172 16.14 -14.41 14.84
CA ASN A 172 17.06 -15.06 15.75
C ASN A 172 17.77 -14.03 16.63
N SER A 173 17.87 -14.29 17.94
CA SER A 173 18.48 -13.39 18.92
C SER A 173 19.92 -12.99 18.55
N VAL A 174 20.70 -13.91 17.97
CA VAL A 174 22.07 -13.63 17.52
C VAL A 174 22.10 -12.54 16.44
N ILE A 175 21.13 -12.56 15.49
CA ILE A 175 21.02 -11.54 14.46
C ILE A 175 20.59 -10.22 15.07
N TRP A 176 19.62 -10.27 15.99
CA TRP A 176 19.16 -9.08 16.70
C TRP A 176 20.29 -8.42 17.50
N ASP A 177 21.03 -9.20 18.30
CA ASP A 177 22.17 -8.73 19.09
C ASP A 177 23.26 -8.14 18.18
N PHE A 178 23.56 -8.80 17.06
CA PHE A 178 24.55 -8.31 16.10
C PHE A 178 24.17 -6.94 15.55
N ILE A 179 22.94 -6.75 15.08
CA ILE A 179 22.47 -5.47 14.53
C ILE A 179 22.40 -4.41 15.63
N ASN A 180 21.95 -4.76 16.84
CA ASN A 180 21.91 -3.83 17.97
C ASN A 180 23.30 -3.29 18.32
N GLN A 181 24.35 -4.12 18.20
CA GLN A 181 25.74 -3.70 18.44
C GLN A 181 26.39 -3.05 17.21
N ASN A 182 25.88 -3.32 16.01
CA ASN A 182 26.44 -2.88 14.74
C ASN A 182 25.36 -2.30 13.81
N PRO A 183 24.68 -1.18 14.18
CA PRO A 183 23.52 -0.63 13.45
C PRO A 183 23.77 -0.35 11.97
N LYS A 184 24.99 0.08 11.63
CA LYS A 184 25.41 0.39 10.25
C LYS A 184 25.28 -0.78 9.26
N HIS A 185 25.21 -2.03 9.75
CA HIS A 185 25.00 -3.19 8.88
C HIS A 185 23.55 -3.39 8.45
N LEU A 186 22.61 -2.66 9.04
CA LEU A 186 21.24 -2.61 8.59
C LEU A 186 21.03 -1.55 7.50
N GLU A 187 21.89 -0.54 7.46
CA GLU A 187 21.84 0.54 6.46
C GLU A 187 22.36 0.01 5.12
N HIS A 188 21.51 0.04 4.11
CA HIS A 188 21.93 -0.28 2.75
C HIS A 188 22.54 0.97 2.13
N ASN A 189 23.86 1.08 2.18
CA ASN A 189 24.58 2.11 1.44
C ASN A 189 24.55 1.74 -0.06
N SER A 190 23.73 2.45 -0.82
CA SER A 190 23.69 2.38 -2.29
C SER A 190 24.97 2.88 -2.97
N ASP A 191 25.96 3.35 -2.21
CA ASP A 191 27.20 3.96 -2.70
C ASP A 191 28.39 2.97 -2.70
N ALA A 192 28.11 1.67 -2.53
CA ALA A 192 29.13 0.63 -2.57
C ALA A 192 29.01 -0.20 -3.85
N GLU A 193 29.15 0.45 -5.03
CA GLU A 193 29.54 -0.17 -6.30
C GLU A 193 30.60 0.69 -7.01
#